data_2f45b2082fbf83d10ce70be6f8cd8eec
#
_entry.id   2f45b2082fbf83d10ce70be6f8cd8eec
#
_cell.length_a   1.000
_cell.length_b   1.000
_cell.length_c   1.000
_cell.angle_alpha   90.00
_cell.angle_beta   90.00
_cell.angle_gamma   90.00
#
_symmetry.space_group_name_H-M   'P 1'
#
loop_
_entity.id
_entity.type
_entity.pdbx_description
1 polymer ?
#
loop_
_entity_poly.entity_id
_entity_poly.type
_entity_poly.pdbx_seq_one_letter_code
_entity_poly.pdbx_strand_id
1 'polypeptide(L)'
;MEKKQIKSRRLVFTIPNYSQEDLERFHKLAESLVKHRYISYGLEVAESGLPHIQGYVELNTAQRYAFLQKYFDFKKDGALMKFHVDTALGTAEENKKYTQKDGKFYEFGEPLTQGARTDLSAIKEAVKANPKNISHIVDEFAQNNNQLKFAENLQRHYLSHRDPAVPPKVYWIFGRTGIGKTSLVYRSFGNDICSVSDSGWIGTGYSQQECLLFDDFREGNVPFELLLKITDRYPCNLFFKGGSIPLNSPFIIFTAPQSIDDSFAWIRKGENLEQLKRRVIEIDLDMVEDILTIDLKNYPSGA
;
A
#
# COMPACT_ATOMS: atom_id res chain seq x y z
N MET A 1 24.54 -36.63 -23.70
CA MET A 1 23.92 -35.46 -23.05
C MET A 1 22.97 -35.98 -22.00
N GLU A 2 23.30 -35.87 -20.69
CA GLU A 2 22.38 -36.22 -19.61
C GLU A 2 21.19 -35.25 -19.66
N LYS A 3 19.99 -35.79 -19.80
CA LYS A 3 18.76 -34.99 -19.70
C LYS A 3 18.72 -34.42 -18.29
N LYS A 4 18.94 -33.09 -18.15
CA LYS A 4 18.77 -32.34 -16.91
C LYS A 4 17.41 -32.70 -16.32
N GLN A 5 17.39 -33.41 -15.18
CA GLN A 5 16.13 -33.84 -14.55
C GLN A 5 15.38 -32.58 -14.07
N ILE A 6 14.29 -32.25 -14.71
CA ILE A 6 13.43 -31.10 -14.40
C ILE A 6 12.83 -31.31 -13.00
N LYS A 7 12.91 -30.26 -12.15
CA LYS A 7 12.19 -30.18 -10.88
C LYS A 7 11.08 -29.15 -11.02
N SER A 8 9.86 -29.49 -10.62
CA SER A 8 8.74 -28.54 -10.63
C SER A 8 7.91 -28.68 -9.34
N ARG A 9 7.22 -27.61 -8.97
CA ARG A 9 6.19 -27.63 -7.93
C ARG A 9 4.82 -27.94 -8.52
N ARG A 10 4.60 -27.64 -9.80
CA ARG A 10 3.33 -27.81 -10.50
C ARG A 10 3.47 -28.93 -11.52
N LEU A 11 2.75 -30.00 -11.30
CA LEU A 11 2.83 -31.20 -12.11
C LEU A 11 1.42 -31.64 -12.54
N VAL A 12 1.31 -32.11 -13.76
CA VAL A 12 0.17 -32.87 -14.26
C VAL A 12 0.52 -34.35 -14.28
N PHE A 13 -0.46 -35.21 -14.08
CA PHE A 13 -0.26 -36.65 -14.05
C PHE A 13 -1.44 -37.39 -14.67
N THR A 14 -1.15 -38.59 -15.24
CA THR A 14 -2.16 -39.51 -15.74
C THR A 14 -1.82 -40.92 -15.26
N ILE A 15 -2.72 -41.49 -14.46
CA ILE A 15 -2.55 -42.82 -13.85
C ILE A 15 -3.54 -43.78 -14.52
N PRO A 16 -3.09 -44.69 -15.41
CA PRO A 16 -3.97 -45.62 -16.11
C PRO A 16 -4.28 -46.84 -15.25
N ASN A 17 -5.43 -47.43 -15.48
CA ASN A 17 -5.80 -48.80 -15.01
C ASN A 17 -5.55 -49.04 -13.51
N TYR A 18 -6.10 -48.16 -12.68
CA TYR A 18 -6.04 -48.23 -11.22
C TYR A 18 -7.09 -49.20 -10.66
N SER A 19 -6.80 -49.83 -9.50
CA SER A 19 -7.77 -50.61 -8.75
C SER A 19 -8.63 -49.72 -7.83
N GLN A 20 -9.78 -50.21 -7.39
CA GLN A 20 -10.62 -49.50 -6.42
C GLN A 20 -9.88 -49.22 -5.09
N GLU A 21 -9.08 -50.18 -4.62
CA GLU A 21 -8.24 -50.05 -3.42
C GLU A 21 -7.19 -48.93 -3.59
N ASP A 22 -6.54 -48.87 -4.75
CA ASP A 22 -5.59 -47.81 -5.08
C ASP A 22 -6.24 -46.45 -5.08
N LEU A 23 -7.46 -46.33 -5.64
CA LEU A 23 -8.21 -45.08 -5.67
C LEU A 23 -8.56 -44.61 -4.25
N GLU A 24 -9.04 -45.49 -3.38
CA GLU A 24 -9.36 -45.15 -1.99
C GLU A 24 -8.13 -44.68 -1.21
N ARG A 25 -7.00 -45.34 -1.39
CA ARG A 25 -5.74 -44.95 -0.80
C ARG A 25 -5.26 -43.60 -1.33
N PHE A 26 -5.36 -43.39 -2.64
CA PHE A 26 -4.97 -42.13 -3.27
C PHE A 26 -5.88 -40.98 -2.83
N HIS A 27 -7.18 -41.22 -2.69
CA HIS A 27 -8.12 -40.23 -2.19
C HIS A 27 -7.77 -39.73 -0.78
N LYS A 28 -7.49 -40.66 0.14
CA LYS A 28 -7.02 -40.28 1.50
C LYS A 28 -5.69 -39.54 1.48
N LEU A 29 -4.78 -39.88 0.58
CA LEU A 29 -3.51 -39.18 0.42
C LEU A 29 -3.74 -37.75 -0.13
N ALA A 30 -4.61 -37.59 -1.10
CA ALA A 30 -4.95 -36.29 -1.68
C ALA A 30 -5.59 -35.36 -0.64
N GLU A 31 -6.48 -35.87 0.19
CA GLU A 31 -7.11 -35.13 1.29
C GLU A 31 -6.11 -34.70 2.38
N SER A 32 -5.06 -35.48 2.62
CA SER A 32 -4.11 -35.26 3.72
C SER A 32 -3.26 -34.00 3.61
N LEU A 33 -3.05 -33.47 2.41
CA LEU A 33 -2.22 -32.29 2.08
C LEU A 33 -0.79 -32.28 2.67
N VAL A 34 -0.22 -33.45 2.95
CA VAL A 34 1.06 -33.56 3.68
C VAL A 34 2.26 -33.03 2.89
N LYS A 35 2.36 -33.35 1.59
CA LYS A 35 3.47 -32.94 0.72
C LYS A 35 3.06 -32.06 -0.46
N HIS A 36 1.77 -31.82 -0.60
CA HIS A 36 1.17 -30.91 -1.57
C HIS A 36 0.22 -29.95 -0.87
N ARG A 37 0.05 -28.81 -1.43
CA ARG A 37 -0.88 -27.77 -0.95
C ARG A 37 -2.21 -27.78 -1.67
N TYR A 38 -2.22 -28.30 -2.89
CA TYR A 38 -3.38 -28.38 -3.73
C TYR A 38 -3.28 -29.58 -4.67
N ILE A 39 -4.38 -30.26 -4.87
CA ILE A 39 -4.53 -31.32 -5.86
C ILE A 39 -5.95 -31.29 -6.41
N SER A 40 -6.07 -31.44 -7.73
CA SER A 40 -7.34 -31.67 -8.40
C SER A 40 -7.21 -32.86 -9.37
N TYR A 41 -8.21 -33.72 -9.43
CA TYR A 41 -8.21 -34.83 -10.37
C TYR A 41 -9.60 -35.27 -10.78
N GLY A 42 -9.70 -35.79 -11.99
CA GLY A 42 -10.89 -36.41 -12.56
C GLY A 42 -10.69 -37.91 -12.78
N LEU A 43 -11.78 -38.67 -12.69
CA LEU A 43 -11.85 -40.06 -13.05
C LEU A 43 -12.43 -40.15 -14.44
N GLU A 44 -11.61 -40.57 -15.39
CA GLU A 44 -11.97 -40.65 -16.83
C GLU A 44 -11.93 -42.10 -17.31
N VAL A 45 -12.61 -42.37 -18.40
CA VAL A 45 -12.55 -43.66 -19.10
C VAL A 45 -12.02 -43.41 -20.50
N ALA A 46 -10.89 -44.04 -20.84
CA ALA A 46 -10.30 -43.92 -22.15
C ALA A 46 -11.20 -44.55 -23.23
N GLU A 47 -11.01 -44.21 -24.48
CA GLU A 47 -11.71 -44.83 -25.63
C GLU A 47 -11.57 -46.38 -25.65
N SER A 48 -10.47 -46.90 -25.07
CA SER A 48 -10.24 -48.32 -24.87
C SER A 48 -11.06 -48.97 -23.73
N GLY A 49 -11.91 -48.19 -23.03
CA GLY A 49 -12.71 -48.62 -21.89
C GLY A 49 -11.91 -48.76 -20.57
N LEU A 50 -10.63 -48.40 -20.56
CA LEU A 50 -9.80 -48.48 -19.34
C LEU A 50 -9.95 -47.23 -18.48
N PRO A 51 -10.17 -47.38 -17.16
CA PRO A 51 -10.24 -46.23 -16.25
C PRO A 51 -8.88 -45.58 -16.07
N HIS A 52 -8.83 -44.26 -15.99
CA HIS A 52 -7.62 -43.54 -15.63
C HIS A 52 -7.93 -42.32 -14.78
N ILE A 53 -6.96 -41.91 -13.94
CA ILE A 53 -7.00 -40.70 -13.14
C ILE A 53 -6.19 -39.66 -13.88
N GLN A 54 -6.79 -38.52 -14.19
CA GLN A 54 -6.09 -37.36 -14.74
C GLN A 54 -6.10 -36.23 -13.72
N GLY A 55 -4.93 -35.68 -13.39
CA GLY A 55 -4.85 -34.71 -12.33
C GLY A 55 -3.76 -33.67 -12.48
N TYR A 56 -3.88 -32.67 -11.61
CA TYR A 56 -2.95 -31.59 -11.38
C TYR A 56 -2.62 -31.50 -9.90
N VAL A 57 -1.35 -31.28 -9.57
CA VAL A 57 -0.88 -31.14 -8.18
C VAL A 57 0.12 -30.00 -8.02
N GLU A 58 -0.04 -29.25 -6.94
CA GLU A 58 0.94 -28.27 -6.46
C GLU A 58 1.65 -28.79 -5.22
N LEU A 59 2.93 -29.10 -5.35
CA LEU A 59 3.77 -29.59 -4.27
C LEU A 59 4.28 -28.43 -3.39
N ASN A 60 4.48 -28.70 -2.11
CA ASN A 60 5.05 -27.72 -1.16
C ASN A 60 6.47 -27.31 -1.56
N THR A 61 7.24 -28.21 -2.17
CA THR A 61 8.60 -27.97 -2.66
C THR A 61 8.79 -28.55 -4.07
N ALA A 62 9.67 -27.94 -4.88
CA ALA A 62 9.95 -28.43 -6.22
C ALA A 62 10.58 -29.83 -6.20
N GLN A 63 9.96 -30.79 -6.88
CA GLN A 63 10.35 -32.19 -6.91
C GLN A 63 10.56 -32.72 -8.33
N ARG A 64 11.30 -33.83 -8.45
CA ARG A 64 11.45 -34.58 -9.71
C ARG A 64 10.20 -35.43 -9.97
N TYR A 65 9.92 -35.77 -11.23
CA TYR A 65 8.77 -36.60 -11.61
C TYR A 65 8.72 -37.95 -10.87
N ALA A 66 9.87 -38.62 -10.68
CA ALA A 66 9.95 -39.85 -9.95
C ALA A 66 9.51 -39.76 -8.46
N PHE A 67 9.55 -38.56 -7.89
CA PHE A 67 9.01 -38.31 -6.54
C PHE A 67 7.50 -38.52 -6.52
N LEU A 68 6.77 -38.01 -7.50
CA LEU A 68 5.31 -38.12 -7.53
C LEU A 68 4.87 -39.57 -7.69
N GLN A 69 5.56 -40.35 -8.50
CA GLN A 69 5.29 -41.77 -8.65
C GLN A 69 5.46 -42.56 -7.33
N LYS A 70 6.51 -42.24 -6.54
CA LYS A 70 6.72 -42.82 -5.21
C LYS A 70 5.73 -42.30 -4.19
N TYR A 71 5.35 -41.06 -4.27
CA TYR A 71 4.45 -40.41 -3.31
C TYR A 71 3.02 -40.92 -3.43
N PHE A 72 2.54 -41.11 -4.67
CA PHE A 72 1.20 -41.65 -4.94
C PHE A 72 1.13 -43.18 -4.75
N ASP A 73 2.27 -43.91 -4.82
CA ASP A 73 2.46 -45.33 -4.51
C ASP A 73 1.45 -46.27 -5.19
N PHE A 74 1.12 -46.01 -6.47
CA PHE A 74 0.37 -46.99 -7.26
C PHE A 74 1.22 -48.20 -7.61
N LYS A 75 0.64 -49.41 -7.52
CA LYS A 75 1.34 -50.66 -7.76
C LYS A 75 0.72 -51.46 -8.89
N LYS A 76 1.55 -52.10 -9.67
CA LYS A 76 1.15 -53.09 -10.66
C LYS A 76 1.98 -54.31 -10.50
N ASP A 77 1.35 -55.48 -10.35
CA ASP A 77 2.01 -56.78 -10.13
C ASP A 77 3.03 -56.74 -8.94
N GLY A 78 2.69 -56.01 -7.88
CA GLY A 78 3.54 -55.85 -6.68
C GLY A 78 4.69 -54.83 -6.84
N ALA A 79 4.95 -54.30 -8.00
CA ALA A 79 5.97 -53.30 -8.28
C ALA A 79 5.37 -51.86 -8.39
N LEU A 80 6.20 -50.85 -8.07
CA LEU A 80 5.80 -49.43 -8.22
C LEU A 80 5.43 -49.15 -9.69
N MET A 81 4.21 -48.69 -9.91
CA MET A 81 3.72 -48.37 -11.24
C MET A 81 4.32 -47.07 -11.75
N LYS A 82 4.85 -47.10 -12.97
CA LYS A 82 5.25 -45.87 -13.68
C LYS A 82 4.05 -45.33 -14.45
N PHE A 83 3.71 -44.09 -14.17
CA PHE A 83 2.65 -43.36 -14.85
C PHE A 83 3.18 -42.04 -15.43
N HIS A 84 2.42 -41.43 -16.31
CA HIS A 84 2.83 -40.17 -16.95
C HIS A 84 2.82 -39.02 -15.93
N VAL A 85 3.90 -38.24 -15.94
CA VAL A 85 4.04 -37.00 -15.14
C VAL A 85 4.76 -35.99 -15.99
N ASP A 86 4.24 -34.77 -16.03
CA ASP A 86 4.90 -33.65 -16.71
C ASP A 86 4.73 -32.35 -15.91
N THR A 87 5.52 -31.34 -16.28
CA THR A 87 5.37 -30.00 -15.72
C THR A 87 4.08 -29.38 -16.24
N ALA A 88 3.25 -28.86 -15.34
CA ALA A 88 2.03 -28.19 -15.72
C ALA A 88 2.32 -26.89 -16.49
N LEU A 89 1.70 -26.74 -17.64
CA LEU A 89 1.64 -25.50 -18.42
C LEU A 89 0.34 -24.77 -18.04
N GLY A 90 0.38 -23.47 -17.87
CA GLY A 90 -0.81 -22.69 -17.51
C GLY A 90 -1.09 -22.53 -16.01
N THR A 91 -2.21 -21.91 -15.69
CA THR A 91 -2.67 -21.61 -14.33
C THR A 91 -3.31 -22.84 -13.66
N ALA A 92 -3.48 -22.77 -12.33
CA ALA A 92 -4.21 -23.80 -11.59
C ALA A 92 -5.66 -23.94 -12.07
N GLU A 93 -6.32 -22.80 -12.39
CA GLU A 93 -7.69 -22.81 -12.92
C GLU A 93 -7.82 -23.46 -14.29
N GLU A 94 -6.85 -23.22 -15.19
CA GLU A 94 -6.83 -23.87 -16.51
C GLU A 94 -6.62 -25.38 -16.37
N ASN A 95 -5.70 -25.81 -15.51
CA ASN A 95 -5.47 -27.22 -15.22
C ASN A 95 -6.68 -27.87 -14.52
N LYS A 96 -7.34 -27.16 -13.61
CA LYS A 96 -8.59 -27.60 -12.98
C LYS A 96 -9.70 -27.85 -14.01
N LYS A 97 -9.94 -26.91 -14.93
CA LYS A 97 -10.91 -27.07 -16.01
C LYS A 97 -10.62 -28.31 -16.89
N TYR A 98 -9.34 -28.59 -17.09
CA TYR A 98 -8.91 -29.76 -17.86
C TYR A 98 -9.24 -31.07 -17.14
N THR A 99 -9.16 -31.15 -15.81
CA THR A 99 -9.47 -32.33 -15.01
C THR A 99 -10.98 -32.52 -14.74
N GLN A 100 -11.83 -31.54 -15.10
CA GLN A 100 -13.28 -31.57 -14.89
C GLN A 100 -14.09 -32.15 -16.07
N LYS A 101 -13.44 -32.66 -17.14
CA LYS A 101 -14.11 -32.95 -18.42
C LYS A 101 -15.19 -34.02 -18.37
N ASP A 102 -14.96 -35.14 -17.67
CA ASP A 102 -15.73 -36.36 -17.85
C ASP A 102 -16.24 -37.03 -16.55
N GLY A 103 -16.88 -36.32 -15.66
CA GLY A 103 -17.61 -37.00 -14.61
C GLY A 103 -17.17 -36.72 -13.16
N LYS A 104 -16.65 -37.74 -12.45
CA LYS A 104 -16.31 -37.57 -11.02
C LYS A 104 -15.03 -36.78 -10.87
N PHE A 105 -15.13 -35.59 -10.28
CA PHE A 105 -14.05 -34.66 -10.01
C PHE A 105 -13.85 -34.50 -8.50
N TYR A 106 -12.59 -34.39 -8.08
CA TYR A 106 -12.18 -34.18 -6.71
C TYR A 106 -11.16 -33.06 -6.63
N GLU A 107 -11.26 -32.28 -5.54
CA GLU A 107 -10.39 -31.13 -5.29
C GLU A 107 -10.08 -31.00 -3.79
N PHE A 108 -8.81 -30.81 -3.42
CA PHE A 108 -8.36 -30.63 -2.05
C PHE A 108 -7.30 -29.54 -1.96
N GLY A 109 -7.41 -28.71 -0.90
CA GLY A 109 -6.51 -27.59 -0.64
C GLY A 109 -6.81 -26.36 -1.48
N GLU A 110 -5.88 -25.40 -1.44
CA GLU A 110 -6.01 -24.13 -2.20
C GLU A 110 -4.81 -23.94 -3.13
N PRO A 111 -5.05 -23.67 -4.43
CA PRO A 111 -3.96 -23.44 -5.37
C PRO A 111 -3.25 -22.13 -5.08
N LEU A 112 -1.98 -22.05 -5.46
CA LEU A 112 -1.27 -20.78 -5.52
C LEU A 112 -1.91 -19.89 -6.61
N THR A 113 -2.49 -18.82 -6.21
CA THR A 113 -2.87 -17.75 -7.16
C THR A 113 -1.57 -17.19 -7.74
N GLN A 114 -1.37 -17.39 -9.04
CA GLN A 114 -0.19 -16.90 -9.73
C GLN A 114 -0.17 -15.38 -9.65
N GLY A 115 0.86 -14.81 -8.98
CA GLY A 115 1.01 -13.37 -8.82
C GLY A 115 0.38 -12.73 -7.57
N ALA A 116 -0.39 -13.46 -6.76
CA ALA A 116 -0.83 -12.92 -5.47
C ALA A 116 0.33 -12.90 -4.48
N ARG A 117 0.89 -11.72 -4.30
CA ARG A 117 1.87 -11.45 -3.25
C ARG A 117 1.11 -11.17 -1.95
N THR A 118 0.91 -12.19 -1.13
CA THR A 118 0.20 -12.09 0.16
C THR A 118 0.86 -11.09 1.12
N ASP A 119 2.19 -10.93 1.02
CA ASP A 119 2.96 -9.92 1.74
C ASP A 119 2.55 -8.48 1.38
N LEU A 120 2.23 -8.23 0.11
CA LEU A 120 1.76 -6.92 -0.35
C LEU A 120 0.27 -6.70 -0.06
N SER A 121 -0.52 -7.77 0.03
CA SER A 121 -1.95 -7.66 0.35
C SER A 121 -2.16 -7.16 1.78
N ALA A 122 -1.40 -7.65 2.75
CA ALA A 122 -1.45 -7.17 4.13
C ALA A 122 -1.09 -5.68 4.22
N ILE A 123 -0.02 -5.25 3.55
CA ILE A 123 0.37 -3.84 3.46
C ILE A 123 -0.76 -3.00 2.84
N LYS A 124 -1.36 -3.46 1.75
CA LYS A 124 -2.44 -2.74 1.08
C LYS A 124 -3.65 -2.51 1.99
N GLU A 125 -4.10 -3.54 2.69
CA GLU A 125 -5.25 -3.41 3.60
C GLU A 125 -4.91 -2.51 4.80
N ALA A 126 -3.71 -2.61 5.37
CA ALA A 126 -3.26 -1.76 6.46
C ALA A 126 -3.20 -0.27 6.05
N VAL A 127 -2.60 0.02 4.89
CA VAL A 127 -2.53 1.40 4.35
C VAL A 127 -3.92 1.94 4.05
N LYS A 128 -4.80 1.13 3.47
CA LYS A 128 -6.18 1.52 3.17
C LYS A 128 -6.97 1.85 4.44
N ALA A 129 -6.76 1.10 5.51
CA ALA A 129 -7.44 1.31 6.79
C ALA A 129 -6.98 2.61 7.48
N ASN A 130 -5.69 2.94 7.43
CA ASN A 130 -5.14 4.16 8.04
C ASN A 130 -3.95 4.71 7.25
N PRO A 131 -4.19 5.43 6.15
CA PRO A 131 -3.10 5.95 5.30
C PRO A 131 -2.23 7.03 5.97
N LYS A 132 -2.67 7.64 7.06
CA LYS A 132 -1.87 8.65 7.79
C LYS A 132 -0.78 8.01 8.66
N ASN A 133 -0.96 6.79 9.13
CA ASN A 133 -0.02 6.11 10.03
C ASN A 133 0.96 5.20 9.28
N ILE A 134 1.67 5.74 8.30
CA ILE A 134 2.59 4.97 7.46
C ILE A 134 3.75 4.36 8.26
N SER A 135 4.26 5.05 9.29
CA SER A 135 5.37 4.55 10.10
C SER A 135 5.03 3.23 10.78
N HIS A 136 3.86 3.14 11.42
CA HIS A 136 3.40 1.89 12.04
C HIS A 136 3.23 0.76 11.01
N ILE A 137 2.67 1.08 9.83
CA ILE A 137 2.47 0.10 8.76
C ILE A 137 3.82 -0.41 8.23
N VAL A 138 4.80 0.46 8.12
CA VAL A 138 6.16 0.09 7.69
C VAL A 138 6.83 -0.79 8.73
N ASP A 139 6.75 -0.42 10.01
CA ASP A 139 7.38 -1.18 11.10
C ASP A 139 6.77 -2.59 11.26
N GLU A 140 5.47 -2.72 11.06
CA GLU A 140 4.76 -3.99 11.24
C GLU A 140 4.83 -4.91 10.01
N PHE A 141 4.73 -4.36 8.80
CA PHE A 141 4.53 -5.14 7.59
C PHE A 141 5.67 -5.05 6.56
N ALA A 142 6.50 -4.01 6.57
CA ALA A 142 7.51 -3.81 5.55
C ALA A 142 8.89 -4.36 5.96
N GLN A 143 9.28 -5.50 5.38
CA GLN A 143 10.55 -6.18 5.67
C GLN A 143 11.70 -5.81 4.71
N ASN A 144 11.40 -5.07 3.65
CA ASN A 144 12.38 -4.67 2.64
C ASN A 144 11.98 -3.39 1.88
N ASN A 145 12.95 -2.79 1.16
CA ASN A 145 12.76 -1.53 0.44
C ASN A 145 11.63 -1.57 -0.62
N ASN A 146 11.32 -2.72 -1.21
CA ASN A 146 10.24 -2.80 -2.19
C ASN A 146 8.88 -2.70 -1.51
N GLN A 147 8.73 -3.31 -0.34
CA GLN A 147 7.51 -3.22 0.48
C GLN A 147 7.34 -1.82 1.05
N LEU A 148 8.43 -1.19 1.52
CA LEU A 148 8.42 0.22 1.95
C LEU A 148 7.92 1.15 0.84
N LYS A 149 8.55 1.10 -0.33
CA LYS A 149 8.12 1.91 -1.50
C LYS A 149 6.70 1.62 -1.93
N PHE A 150 6.26 0.38 -1.84
CA PHE A 150 4.89 -0.01 -2.14
C PHE A 150 3.91 0.62 -1.13
N ALA A 151 4.20 0.57 0.18
CA ALA A 151 3.39 1.21 1.22
C ALA A 151 3.30 2.73 1.02
N GLU A 152 4.43 3.41 0.79
CA GLU A 152 4.49 4.85 0.52
C GLU A 152 3.71 5.26 -0.74
N ASN A 153 3.76 4.46 -1.80
CA ASN A 153 2.99 4.73 -3.02
C ASN A 153 1.48 4.57 -2.79
N LEU A 154 1.09 3.53 -2.04
CA LEU A 154 -0.30 3.32 -1.66
C LEU A 154 -0.83 4.42 -0.74
N GLN A 155 -0.03 4.86 0.23
CA GLN A 155 -0.37 5.97 1.11
C GLN A 155 -0.84 7.18 0.29
N ARG A 156 -0.04 7.61 -0.67
CA ARG A 156 -0.37 8.75 -1.54
C ARG A 156 -1.68 8.59 -2.31
N HIS A 157 -2.01 7.35 -2.67
CA HIS A 157 -3.25 7.03 -3.36
C HIS A 157 -4.48 7.07 -2.45
N TYR A 158 -4.33 6.68 -1.18
CA TYR A 158 -5.45 6.63 -0.24
C TYR A 158 -5.60 7.87 0.64
N LEU A 159 -4.62 8.78 0.65
CA LEU A 159 -4.76 10.06 1.35
C LEU A 159 -5.84 10.92 0.68
N SER A 160 -6.68 11.54 1.52
CA SER A 160 -7.79 12.35 1.05
C SER A 160 -7.34 13.72 0.55
N HIS A 161 -8.00 14.24 -0.47
CA HIS A 161 -7.92 15.64 -0.85
C HIS A 161 -8.70 16.52 0.12
N ARG A 162 -8.34 17.80 0.19
CA ARG A 162 -9.08 18.83 0.92
C ARG A 162 -10.50 18.92 0.39
N ASP A 163 -11.46 19.00 1.32
CA ASP A 163 -12.85 19.29 0.99
C ASP A 163 -13.04 20.81 0.85
N PRO A 164 -13.47 21.31 -0.30
CA PRO A 164 -13.74 22.74 -0.50
C PRO A 164 -14.80 23.33 0.44
N ALA A 165 -15.70 22.49 1.00
CA ALA A 165 -16.69 22.92 1.96
C ALA A 165 -16.08 23.24 3.34
N VAL A 166 -14.89 22.68 3.64
CA VAL A 166 -14.18 22.87 4.91
C VAL A 166 -12.82 23.54 4.64
N PRO A 167 -12.77 24.88 4.50
CA PRO A 167 -11.51 25.57 4.25
C PRO A 167 -10.55 25.42 5.42
N PRO A 168 -9.22 25.40 5.17
CA PRO A 168 -8.25 25.39 6.25
C PRO A 168 -8.29 26.70 7.04
N LYS A 169 -7.99 26.65 8.32
CA LYS A 169 -7.65 27.84 9.10
C LYS A 169 -6.19 28.21 8.81
N VAL A 170 -5.97 29.41 8.33
CA VAL A 170 -4.64 29.89 7.98
C VAL A 170 -4.26 31.03 8.92
N TYR A 171 -3.12 30.89 9.62
CA TYR A 171 -2.63 31.91 10.53
C TYR A 171 -1.30 32.45 10.06
N TRP A 172 -1.15 33.78 10.16
CA TRP A 172 0.10 34.50 10.01
C TRP A 172 0.47 35.10 11.36
N ILE A 173 1.39 34.45 12.05
CA ILE A 173 1.80 34.84 13.42
C ILE A 173 3.11 35.60 13.30
N PHE A 174 3.10 36.87 13.66
CA PHE A 174 4.28 37.73 13.55
C PHE A 174 4.59 38.49 14.86
N GLY A 175 5.74 39.11 14.89
CA GLY A 175 6.28 39.84 16.04
C GLY A 175 7.79 39.65 16.20
N ARG A 176 8.38 40.32 17.18
CA ARG A 176 9.84 40.32 17.45
C ARG A 176 10.41 38.93 17.64
N THR A 177 11.71 38.79 17.34
CA THR A 177 12.44 37.55 17.55
C THR A 177 12.44 37.17 19.02
N GLY A 178 12.24 35.87 19.34
CA GLY A 178 12.23 35.34 20.70
C GLY A 178 10.90 35.48 21.43
N ILE A 179 9.86 36.13 20.88
CA ILE A 179 8.56 36.31 21.55
C ILE A 179 7.77 34.99 21.74
N GLY A 180 8.15 33.90 21.09
CA GLY A 180 7.51 32.60 21.29
C GLY A 180 6.57 32.13 20.17
N LYS A 181 6.66 32.69 18.95
CA LYS A 181 5.84 32.31 17.78
C LYS A 181 5.81 30.82 17.55
N THR A 182 6.96 30.19 17.33
CA THR A 182 7.11 28.76 17.09
C THR A 182 6.65 27.91 18.29
N SER A 183 6.98 28.37 19.51
CA SER A 183 6.54 27.70 20.75
C SER A 183 5.02 27.67 20.89
N LEU A 184 4.31 28.74 20.48
CA LEU A 184 2.85 28.78 20.44
C LEU A 184 2.28 27.69 19.54
N VAL A 185 2.86 27.49 18.36
CA VAL A 185 2.41 26.46 17.41
C VAL A 185 2.61 25.06 18.01
N TYR A 186 3.80 24.75 18.52
CA TYR A 186 4.07 23.44 19.12
C TYR A 186 3.23 23.17 20.37
N ARG A 187 2.92 24.20 21.16
CA ARG A 187 1.99 24.08 22.30
C ARG A 187 0.58 23.72 21.84
N SER A 188 0.11 24.31 20.73
CA SER A 188 -1.25 24.09 20.23
C SER A 188 -1.43 22.73 19.54
N PHE A 189 -0.42 22.20 18.85
CA PHE A 189 -0.54 21.01 17.99
C PHE A 189 0.34 19.83 18.42
N GLY A 190 1.22 20.01 19.41
CA GLY A 190 2.11 18.93 19.87
C GLY A 190 3.03 18.43 18.76
N ASN A 191 3.03 17.12 18.56
CA ASN A 191 3.85 16.46 17.54
C ASN A 191 3.13 16.30 16.18
N ASP A 192 1.86 16.68 16.06
CA ASP A 192 1.10 16.54 14.80
C ASP A 192 1.31 17.77 13.88
N ILE A 193 2.58 18.09 13.68
CA ILE A 193 3.06 19.21 12.88
C ILE A 193 4.00 18.69 11.80
N CYS A 194 3.78 19.11 10.57
CA CYS A 194 4.80 19.06 9.52
C CYS A 194 5.42 20.45 9.39
N SER A 195 6.66 20.62 9.84
CA SER A 195 7.42 21.86 9.62
C SER A 195 8.12 21.78 8.27
N VAL A 196 7.88 22.77 7.42
CA VAL A 196 8.49 22.87 6.09
C VAL A 196 9.97 23.26 6.26
N SER A 197 10.86 22.32 5.92
CA SER A 197 12.31 22.49 6.04
C SER A 197 12.98 22.92 4.71
N ASP A 198 12.29 22.71 3.59
CA ASP A 198 12.82 23.01 2.26
C ASP A 198 11.74 23.65 1.40
N SER A 199 12.00 24.90 0.99
CA SER A 199 11.08 25.69 0.16
C SER A 199 10.89 25.12 -1.25
N GLY A 200 11.85 24.35 -1.76
CA GLY A 200 11.76 23.69 -3.06
C GLY A 200 10.92 22.40 -3.03
N TRP A 201 10.80 21.77 -1.86
CA TRP A 201 10.14 20.47 -1.68
C TRP A 201 9.23 20.46 -0.46
N ILE A 202 8.22 21.31 -0.47
CA ILE A 202 7.31 21.58 0.66
C ILE A 202 6.62 20.29 1.18
N GLY A 203 6.41 19.30 0.32
CA GLY A 203 5.80 18.01 0.69
C GLY A 203 6.73 17.02 1.38
N THR A 204 8.00 17.36 1.62
CA THR A 204 8.94 16.45 2.27
C THR A 204 8.56 16.24 3.75
N GLY A 205 8.35 14.98 4.14
CA GLY A 205 7.92 14.63 5.50
C GLY A 205 6.43 14.85 5.79
N TYR A 206 5.67 15.37 4.83
CA TYR A 206 4.25 15.60 4.99
C TYR A 206 3.45 14.29 4.85
N SER A 207 2.55 14.04 5.80
CA SER A 207 1.63 12.90 5.87
C SER A 207 0.23 13.30 6.32
N GLN A 208 -0.20 14.51 5.97
CA GLN A 208 -1.48 15.10 6.42
C GLN A 208 -1.56 15.30 7.95
N GLN A 209 -0.46 15.75 8.54
CA GLN A 209 -0.45 16.23 9.91
C GLN A 209 -1.51 17.33 10.11
N GLU A 210 -1.98 17.49 11.34
CA GLU A 210 -2.99 18.49 11.68
C GLU A 210 -2.54 19.91 11.33
N CYS A 211 -1.25 20.21 11.49
CA CYS A 211 -0.66 21.50 11.17
C CYS A 211 0.45 21.40 10.12
N LEU A 212 0.38 22.23 9.08
CA LEU A 212 1.48 22.52 8.17
C LEU A 212 2.10 23.85 8.61
N LEU A 213 3.35 23.83 9.07
CA LEU A 213 4.06 24.98 9.61
C LEU A 213 5.13 25.49 8.64
N PHE A 214 5.05 26.73 8.26
CA PHE A 214 6.12 27.52 7.62
C PHE A 214 6.80 28.36 8.69
N ASP A 215 7.83 27.81 9.32
CA ASP A 215 8.54 28.48 10.41
C ASP A 215 9.54 29.51 9.91
N ASP A 216 9.58 30.67 10.57
CA ASP A 216 10.41 31.83 10.20
C ASP A 216 10.30 32.20 8.72
N PHE A 217 9.06 32.25 8.23
CA PHE A 217 8.76 32.53 6.83
C PHE A 217 9.36 33.86 6.40
N ARG A 218 10.04 33.80 5.25
CA ARG A 218 10.55 34.97 4.55
C ARG A 218 9.98 34.94 3.14
N GLU A 219 9.76 36.11 2.63
CA GLU A 219 9.47 36.28 1.24
C GLU A 219 10.53 35.61 0.34
N GLY A 220 10.06 35.03 -0.76
CA GLY A 220 10.91 34.22 -1.63
C GLY A 220 11.07 32.75 -1.22
N ASN A 221 10.71 32.37 0.01
CA ASN A 221 10.73 30.98 0.43
C ASN A 221 9.75 30.12 -0.37
N VAL A 222 8.59 30.68 -0.74
CA VAL A 222 7.56 30.02 -1.54
C VAL A 222 7.09 30.99 -2.62
N PRO A 223 6.95 30.57 -3.89
CA PRO A 223 6.35 31.42 -4.92
C PRO A 223 4.94 31.90 -4.52
N PHE A 224 4.62 33.15 -4.73
CA PHE A 224 3.35 33.75 -4.30
C PHE A 224 2.13 32.99 -4.85
N GLU A 225 2.18 32.58 -6.11
CA GLU A 225 1.13 31.76 -6.73
C GLU A 225 0.89 30.43 -5.99
N LEU A 226 1.97 29.78 -5.53
CA LEU A 226 1.88 28.54 -4.75
C LEU A 226 1.35 28.81 -3.35
N LEU A 227 1.75 29.92 -2.72
CA LEU A 227 1.22 30.38 -1.44
C LEU A 227 -0.31 30.56 -1.50
N LEU A 228 -0.82 31.19 -2.57
CA LEU A 228 -2.26 31.31 -2.79
C LEU A 228 -2.95 29.95 -2.93
N LYS A 229 -2.36 28.98 -3.59
CA LYS A 229 -2.93 27.62 -3.72
C LYS A 229 -2.92 26.87 -2.40
N ILE A 230 -1.84 26.97 -1.61
CA ILE A 230 -1.71 26.33 -0.30
C ILE A 230 -2.79 26.84 0.66
N THR A 231 -3.01 28.16 0.68
CA THR A 231 -3.95 28.83 1.59
C THR A 231 -5.41 28.76 1.15
N ASP A 232 -5.69 28.29 -0.07
CA ASP A 232 -7.05 28.19 -0.59
C ASP A 232 -7.81 26.96 -0.07
N ARG A 233 -9.12 26.96 -0.19
CA ARG A 233 -10.01 25.84 0.12
C ARG A 233 -9.95 24.69 -0.88
N TYR A 234 -9.51 24.95 -2.10
CA TYR A 234 -9.50 23.96 -3.18
C TYR A 234 -8.36 22.94 -3.04
N PRO A 235 -8.52 21.73 -3.63
CA PRO A 235 -7.47 20.72 -3.63
C PRO A 235 -6.15 21.25 -4.18
N CYS A 236 -5.08 20.98 -3.45
CA CYS A 236 -3.71 21.33 -3.81
C CYS A 236 -2.79 20.16 -3.44
N ASN A 237 -1.77 19.92 -4.25
CA ASN A 237 -0.73 18.95 -3.95
C ASN A 237 0.56 19.66 -3.55
N LEU A 238 1.21 19.12 -2.52
CA LEU A 238 2.58 19.48 -2.15
C LEU A 238 3.57 18.56 -2.86
N PHE A 239 4.65 19.15 -3.39
CA PHE A 239 5.66 18.41 -4.12
C PHE A 239 6.83 18.05 -3.20
N PHE A 240 7.40 16.86 -3.40
CA PHE A 240 8.64 16.38 -2.80
C PHE A 240 9.47 15.65 -3.86
N LYS A 241 10.73 15.35 -3.56
CA LYS A 241 11.60 14.65 -4.50
C LYS A 241 11.04 13.27 -4.84
N GLY A 242 10.53 13.10 -6.05
CA GLY A 242 9.97 11.83 -6.54
C GLY A 242 8.44 11.72 -6.51
N GLY A 243 7.71 12.80 -6.19
CA GLY A 243 6.24 12.75 -6.25
C GLY A 243 5.52 13.97 -5.69
N SER A 244 4.24 13.79 -5.46
CA SER A 244 3.39 14.77 -4.80
C SER A 244 2.44 14.09 -3.83
N ILE A 245 1.92 14.86 -2.88
CA ILE A 245 0.99 14.40 -1.85
C ILE A 245 -0.13 15.43 -1.68
N PRO A 246 -1.40 15.00 -1.56
CA PRO A 246 -2.51 15.93 -1.39
C PRO A 246 -2.42 16.67 -0.06
N LEU A 247 -2.50 17.98 -0.10
CA LEU A 247 -2.58 18.85 1.08
C LEU A 247 -3.98 18.75 1.70
N ASN A 248 -4.04 18.33 2.97
CA ASN A 248 -5.30 18.22 3.71
C ASN A 248 -5.15 18.51 5.21
N SER A 249 -4.16 19.34 5.58
CA SER A 249 -4.05 19.86 6.94
C SER A 249 -5.14 20.88 7.20
N PRO A 250 -5.90 20.76 8.30
CA PRO A 250 -6.91 21.74 8.69
C PRO A 250 -6.29 23.08 9.13
N PHE A 251 -5.03 23.08 9.54
CA PHE A 251 -4.32 24.29 9.94
C PHE A 251 -3.06 24.50 9.11
N ILE A 252 -2.90 25.73 8.62
CA ILE A 252 -1.70 26.18 7.92
C ILE A 252 -1.18 27.42 8.65
N ILE A 253 0.05 27.37 9.11
CA ILE A 253 0.60 28.40 9.96
C ILE A 253 1.90 28.92 9.39
N PHE A 254 2.00 30.23 9.32
CA PHE A 254 3.22 30.95 9.01
C PHE A 254 3.69 31.67 10.28
N THR A 255 4.91 31.45 10.71
CA THR A 255 5.55 32.36 11.67
C THR A 255 6.47 33.30 10.90
N ALA A 256 6.40 34.59 11.17
CA ALA A 256 7.15 35.61 10.43
C ALA A 256 7.67 36.70 11.39
N PRO A 257 8.66 37.51 10.98
CA PRO A 257 9.08 38.67 11.77
C PRO A 257 8.14 39.87 11.65
N GLN A 258 7.37 39.94 10.56
CA GLN A 258 6.60 41.12 10.14
C GLN A 258 5.20 40.72 9.68
N SER A 259 4.30 41.70 9.56
CA SER A 259 2.97 41.54 8.97
C SER A 259 3.03 41.07 7.54
N ILE A 260 1.88 40.66 6.98
CA ILE A 260 1.79 40.30 5.55
C ILE A 260 2.12 41.52 4.68
N ASP A 261 1.61 42.70 5.02
CA ASP A 261 1.85 43.93 4.24
C ASP A 261 3.33 44.29 4.18
N ASP A 262 4.05 44.21 5.31
CA ASP A 262 5.47 44.51 5.36
C ASP A 262 6.33 43.40 4.69
N SER A 263 5.92 42.17 4.83
CA SER A 263 6.62 41.00 4.24
C SER A 263 6.55 41.01 2.72
N PHE A 264 5.49 41.56 2.13
CA PHE A 264 5.25 41.61 0.70
C PHE A 264 5.19 43.05 0.12
N ALA A 265 5.78 44.02 0.81
CA ALA A 265 5.77 45.44 0.41
C ALA A 265 6.25 45.73 -1.02
N TRP A 266 7.06 44.84 -1.61
CA TRP A 266 7.65 44.96 -2.94
C TRP A 266 6.94 44.10 -4.02
N ILE A 267 5.82 43.43 -3.70
CA ILE A 267 5.04 42.70 -4.71
C ILE A 267 4.85 43.52 -5.97
N ARG A 268 5.17 42.93 -7.13
CA ARG A 268 5.12 43.58 -8.44
C ARG A 268 3.72 44.10 -8.73
N LYS A 269 3.64 45.25 -9.40
CA LYS A 269 2.39 45.79 -9.93
C LYS A 269 1.65 44.70 -10.73
N GLY A 270 0.49 44.26 -10.23
CA GLY A 270 -0.34 43.22 -10.87
C GLY A 270 -0.71 42.03 -10.00
N GLU A 271 0.02 41.75 -8.94
CA GLU A 271 -0.37 40.72 -7.96
C GLU A 271 -1.22 41.38 -6.85
N ASN A 272 -2.32 40.74 -6.48
CA ASN A 272 -3.24 41.28 -5.49
C ASN A 272 -3.04 40.59 -4.14
N LEU A 273 -2.38 41.29 -3.21
CA LEU A 273 -2.14 40.83 -1.85
C LEU A 273 -3.43 40.55 -1.06
N GLU A 274 -4.50 41.22 -1.39
CA GLU A 274 -5.83 41.03 -0.81
C GLU A 274 -6.35 39.58 -1.00
N GLN A 275 -5.89 38.89 -2.05
CA GLN A 275 -6.24 37.49 -2.24
C GLN A 275 -5.65 36.59 -1.14
N LEU A 276 -4.48 36.93 -0.61
CA LEU A 276 -3.88 36.24 0.51
C LEU A 276 -4.53 36.68 1.81
N LYS A 277 -4.64 37.99 2.06
CA LYS A 277 -5.15 38.56 3.31
C LYS A 277 -6.55 38.06 3.67
N ARG A 278 -7.47 37.97 2.71
CA ARG A 278 -8.83 37.44 2.97
C ARG A 278 -8.90 35.98 3.42
N ARG A 279 -7.80 35.21 3.30
CA ARG A 279 -7.74 33.80 3.66
C ARG A 279 -6.98 33.57 4.97
N VAL A 280 -6.27 34.58 5.43
CA VAL A 280 -5.32 34.50 6.52
C VAL A 280 -5.77 35.34 7.70
N ILE A 281 -5.63 34.79 8.89
CA ILE A 281 -5.83 35.49 10.16
C ILE A 281 -4.47 35.94 10.64
N GLU A 282 -4.24 37.26 10.68
CA GLU A 282 -2.99 37.82 11.24
C GLU A 282 -3.06 37.88 12.76
N ILE A 283 -1.99 37.49 13.42
CA ILE A 283 -1.82 37.58 14.88
C ILE A 283 -0.50 38.28 15.19
N ASP A 284 -0.60 39.53 15.65
CA ASP A 284 0.54 40.29 16.14
C ASP A 284 0.81 39.95 17.60
N LEU A 285 1.86 39.16 17.87
CA LEU A 285 2.19 38.76 19.21
C LEU A 285 2.80 39.90 20.07
N ASP A 286 3.28 40.99 19.48
CA ASP A 286 3.75 42.15 20.23
C ASP A 286 2.58 42.95 20.82
N MET A 287 1.36 42.76 20.32
CA MET A 287 0.12 43.35 20.82
C MET A 287 -0.66 42.46 21.80
N VAL A 288 -0.24 41.22 21.96
CA VAL A 288 -0.91 40.26 22.87
C VAL A 288 -0.37 40.35 24.28
N GLU A 289 -1.25 40.58 25.27
CA GLU A 289 -0.86 40.70 26.70
C GLU A 289 -0.30 39.38 27.26
N ASP A 290 -0.95 38.26 26.97
CA ASP A 290 -0.49 36.94 27.42
C ASP A 290 -0.62 35.91 26.29
N ILE A 291 0.51 35.52 25.70
CA ILE A 291 0.60 34.53 24.63
C ILE A 291 0.16 33.13 25.09
N LEU A 292 0.23 32.85 26.43
CA LEU A 292 -0.17 31.57 26.97
C LEU A 292 -1.68 31.34 26.90
N THR A 293 -2.48 32.39 26.76
CA THR A 293 -3.93 32.30 26.64
C THR A 293 -4.40 31.97 25.22
N ILE A 294 -3.53 32.09 24.22
CA ILE A 294 -3.88 31.78 22.82
C ILE A 294 -4.02 30.26 22.60
N ASP A 295 -5.18 29.85 22.13
CA ASP A 295 -5.44 28.51 21.62
C ASP A 295 -5.72 28.61 20.09
N LEU A 296 -4.75 28.23 19.28
CA LEU A 296 -4.86 28.29 17.82
C LEU A 296 -5.95 27.40 17.26
N LYS A 297 -6.30 26.29 17.90
CA LYS A 297 -7.36 25.40 17.44
C LYS A 297 -8.74 26.07 17.54
N ASN A 298 -8.94 26.86 18.60
CA ASN A 298 -10.18 27.54 18.90
C ASN A 298 -10.10 29.05 18.69
N TYR A 299 -9.00 29.58 18.14
CA TYR A 299 -8.85 31.00 17.90
C TYR A 299 -9.93 31.49 16.92
N PRO A 300 -10.62 32.59 17.23
CA PRO A 300 -11.72 33.09 16.40
C PRO A 300 -11.22 33.39 14.99
N SER A 301 -11.94 32.91 13.99
CA SER A 301 -11.79 33.39 12.62
C SER A 301 -12.16 34.86 12.64
N GLY A 302 -11.21 35.73 12.31
CA GLY A 302 -11.48 37.18 12.22
C GLY A 302 -12.74 37.44 11.41
N ALA A 303 -13.52 38.37 11.88
CA ALA A 303 -14.75 38.82 11.26
C ALA A 303 -14.48 39.53 9.91
#